data_f8be9e704655e173587c44e2c18ad2a6
#
_entry.id   f8be9e704655e173587c44e2c18ad2a6
#
_cell.length_a   1.000
_cell.length_b   1.000
_cell.length_c   1.000
_cell.angle_alpha   90.00
_cell.angle_beta   90.00
_cell.angle_gamma   90.00
#
_symmetry.space_group_name_H-M   'P 1'
#
loop_
_entity.id
_entity.type
_entity.pdbx_description
1 polymer ?
#
loop_
_entity_poly.entity_id
_entity_poly.type
_entity_poly.pdbx_seq_one_letter_code
_entity_poly.pdbx_strand_id
1 'polypeptide(L)'
;MMLEDAVLGTQDASSGELPRRTLAYALLTDLYQLTMAQGYWANGKLDEEACFHMFFRENPFKGGFAIACGAAQLAEMIDGFAFSDEDVAYLGSLQAPGGGSLFDEGFLAYLREMRLTLDVDAVREGTVVFPMEPIVRVTGPILQCQLLETALLCCMNFQTLIATKAARVCLAAQSPVAEFGLRRAQGAGGALWASRAAVVGGCASTSNVLAGKMFDIPVSGTHAHSWVMAFDSEIEAFRAYAKTFPKNCILLVDTYDVKQGIEHAIEVGLEMRAQGEKLAGIRIDSGDLAWLARYARERLDAAGLTDCGIVLSNDLDEYTIKSIRDQGADVMSWGVGTKLACAYDQPSLGGVYKLSATRAAGEKFWSNRLKVSEQSSKLTLPGVLDVRRYSFDDGRIAGDMVFDVNEPADEEGTIVDPADILRQKKLAGYSFDTLLRPLARGGMSVLSDEERSALVARERTAAGISRLDESQKRFLNPHSYPVGLEAGLWHRRASMAAALRESGHAGGLR
;
A
#
# COMPACT_ATOMS: atom_id res chain seq x y z
N MET A 1 -13.88 -18.89 -22.23
CA MET A 1 -14.00 -17.89 -23.30
C MET A 1 -15.13 -16.89 -23.01
N MET A 2 -15.53 -16.69 -21.76
CA MET A 2 -16.53 -15.66 -21.36
C MET A 2 -16.11 -14.82 -20.13
N LEU A 3 -14.90 -14.97 -19.62
CA LEU A 3 -14.37 -14.15 -18.51
C LEU A 3 -13.30 -13.14 -18.97
N GLU A 4 -12.78 -13.27 -20.18
CA GLU A 4 -11.77 -12.34 -20.72
C GLU A 4 -12.39 -11.08 -21.35
N ASP A 5 -13.61 -11.17 -21.88
CA ASP A 5 -14.26 -10.02 -22.54
C ASP A 5 -14.93 -9.04 -21.56
N ALA A 6 -15.29 -9.48 -20.36
CA ALA A 6 -15.90 -8.62 -19.33
C ALA A 6 -14.92 -7.64 -18.66
N VAL A 7 -13.60 -7.81 -18.89
CA VAL A 7 -12.54 -6.92 -18.36
C VAL A 7 -12.05 -5.90 -19.41
N LEU A 8 -12.52 -6.00 -20.65
CA LEU A 8 -12.03 -5.23 -21.79
C LEU A 8 -13.16 -4.52 -22.53
N GLY A 9 -13.68 -3.42 -21.98
CA GLY A 9 -14.51 -2.49 -22.73
C GLY A 9 -13.72 -1.96 -23.93
N THR A 10 -14.12 -2.34 -25.16
CA THR A 10 -13.55 -1.85 -26.40
C THR A 10 -13.98 -0.39 -26.63
N GLN A 11 -13.04 0.54 -26.51
CA GLN A 11 -13.17 1.86 -27.12
C GLN A 11 -12.20 1.99 -28.29
N ASP A 12 -12.65 2.68 -29.33
CA ASP A 12 -12.04 2.88 -30.63
C ASP A 12 -10.55 3.25 -30.59
N ALA A 13 -9.74 2.50 -31.33
CA ALA A 13 -8.27 2.62 -31.41
C ALA A 13 -7.83 3.74 -32.40
N SER A 14 -8.42 4.95 -32.35
CA SER A 14 -8.05 6.05 -33.24
C SER A 14 -7.28 7.22 -32.62
N SER A 15 -7.08 7.25 -31.32
CA SER A 15 -6.16 8.17 -30.68
C SER A 15 -5.08 7.37 -29.98
N GLY A 16 -3.83 7.58 -30.26
CA GLY A 16 -2.69 6.82 -29.69
C GLY A 16 -2.53 6.90 -28.15
N GLU A 17 -3.59 7.23 -27.44
CA GLU A 17 -3.71 7.11 -26.00
C GLU A 17 -4.13 5.68 -25.65
N LEU A 18 -3.34 5.03 -24.79
CA LEU A 18 -3.75 3.77 -24.17
C LEU A 18 -5.11 3.99 -23.49
N PRO A 19 -6.10 3.09 -23.70
CA PRO A 19 -7.35 3.18 -22.99
C PRO A 19 -7.03 3.20 -21.50
N ARG A 20 -7.33 4.29 -20.80
CA ARG A 20 -7.44 4.30 -19.34
C ARG A 20 -8.55 3.30 -19.04
N ARG A 21 -8.17 2.08 -18.64
CA ARG A 21 -9.12 1.06 -18.22
C ARG A 21 -9.77 1.55 -16.94
N THR A 22 -10.86 2.22 -17.05
CA THR A 22 -11.74 2.49 -15.94
C THR A 22 -12.39 1.16 -15.58
N LEU A 23 -11.90 0.49 -14.54
CA LEU A 23 -12.67 -0.57 -13.91
C LEU A 23 -14.03 0.04 -13.51
N ALA A 24 -15.12 -0.70 -13.70
CA ALA A 24 -16.43 -0.30 -13.18
C ALA A 24 -16.42 -0.39 -11.64
N TYR A 25 -15.74 0.57 -11.00
CA TYR A 25 -15.53 0.55 -9.55
C TYR A 25 -16.83 0.58 -8.75
N ALA A 26 -17.93 1.06 -9.32
CA ALA A 26 -19.23 1.10 -8.67
C ALA A 26 -19.76 -0.29 -8.33
N LEU A 27 -19.47 -1.32 -9.16
CA LEU A 27 -19.82 -2.72 -8.87
C LEU A 27 -18.74 -3.49 -8.10
N LEU A 28 -17.56 -2.91 -7.87
CA LEU A 28 -16.53 -3.51 -7.00
C LEU A 28 -16.91 -3.31 -5.54
N THR A 29 -18.01 -3.94 -5.14
CA THR A 29 -18.61 -3.78 -3.82
C THR A 29 -19.23 -5.09 -3.33
N ASP A 30 -19.43 -5.22 -2.04
CA ASP A 30 -20.19 -6.33 -1.46
C ASP A 30 -21.69 -6.06 -1.58
N LEU A 31 -22.49 -7.11 -1.75
CA LEU A 31 -23.95 -6.99 -1.92
C LEU A 31 -24.62 -6.20 -0.79
N TYR A 32 -24.14 -6.34 0.46
CA TYR A 32 -24.74 -5.64 1.60
C TYR A 32 -24.61 -4.11 1.48
N GLN A 33 -23.63 -3.60 0.77
CA GLN A 33 -23.47 -2.17 0.50
C GLN A 33 -24.64 -1.63 -0.35
N LEU A 34 -25.03 -2.39 -1.38
CA LEU A 34 -26.16 -2.02 -2.25
C LEU A 34 -27.50 -2.19 -1.54
N THR A 35 -27.67 -3.24 -0.73
CA THR A 35 -28.91 -3.41 0.05
C THR A 35 -29.07 -2.33 1.13
N MET A 36 -27.97 -1.93 1.79
CA MET A 36 -27.97 -0.77 2.70
C MET A 36 -28.24 0.54 1.97
N ALA A 37 -27.66 0.72 0.77
CA ALA A 37 -27.90 1.91 -0.05
C ALA A 37 -29.38 2.05 -0.41
N GLN A 38 -30.03 0.94 -0.84
CA GLN A 38 -31.49 0.95 -1.04
C GLN A 38 -32.25 1.26 0.25
N GLY A 39 -31.78 0.71 1.37
CA GLY A 39 -32.35 1.02 2.69
C GLY A 39 -32.29 2.51 3.02
N TYR A 40 -31.16 3.18 2.80
CA TYR A 40 -31.03 4.64 2.99
C TYR A 40 -31.91 5.42 2.02
N TRP A 41 -31.96 5.03 0.75
CA TRP A 41 -32.82 5.63 -0.27
C TRP A 41 -34.31 5.54 0.12
N ALA A 42 -34.80 4.35 0.46
CA ALA A 42 -36.20 4.08 0.79
C ALA A 42 -36.66 4.77 2.10
N ASN A 43 -35.73 5.10 3.02
CA ASN A 43 -36.03 5.72 4.31
C ASN A 43 -35.70 7.22 4.33
N GLY A 44 -35.53 7.87 3.17
CA GLY A 44 -35.35 9.32 3.08
C GLY A 44 -34.04 9.84 3.68
N LYS A 45 -32.96 9.05 3.65
CA LYS A 45 -31.66 9.42 4.21
C LYS A 45 -30.64 9.89 3.16
N LEU A 46 -31.09 10.23 1.97
CA LEU A 46 -30.21 10.69 0.89
C LEU A 46 -29.43 11.96 1.22
N ASP A 47 -30.10 12.86 1.95
CA ASP A 47 -29.54 14.16 2.34
C ASP A 47 -28.84 14.12 3.72
N GLU A 48 -28.81 12.95 4.39
CA GLU A 48 -28.06 12.79 5.63
C GLU A 48 -26.56 12.66 5.31
N GLU A 49 -25.75 13.54 5.88
CA GLU A 49 -24.32 13.48 5.74
C GLU A 49 -23.69 12.54 6.76
N ALA A 50 -22.60 11.90 6.38
CA ALA A 50 -21.84 11.01 7.25
C ALA A 50 -20.34 11.30 7.16
N CYS A 51 -19.64 10.96 8.23
CA CYS A 51 -18.18 10.88 8.26
C CYS A 51 -17.75 9.47 8.56
N PHE A 52 -16.91 8.93 7.69
CA PHE A 52 -16.28 7.62 7.85
C PHE A 52 -14.77 7.77 7.88
N HIS A 53 -14.10 6.88 8.64
CA HIS A 53 -12.65 6.81 8.67
C HIS A 53 -12.15 5.40 8.34
N MET A 54 -11.09 5.33 7.52
CA MET A 54 -10.29 4.14 7.38
C MET A 54 -9.10 4.20 8.34
N PHE A 55 -8.84 3.12 9.05
CA PHE A 55 -7.67 2.91 9.91
C PHE A 55 -7.37 1.41 10.06
N PHE A 56 -6.18 1.08 10.57
CA PHE A 56 -5.84 -0.30 10.95
C PHE A 56 -5.51 -0.36 12.44
N ARG A 57 -5.52 -1.58 13.03
CA ARG A 57 -5.39 -1.74 14.49
C ARG A 57 -4.03 -2.20 14.95
N GLU A 58 -3.29 -2.87 14.09
CA GLU A 58 -1.99 -3.46 14.40
C GLU A 58 -1.02 -3.20 13.24
N ASN A 59 0.23 -2.90 13.55
CA ASN A 59 1.26 -2.78 12.53
C ASN A 59 1.44 -4.11 11.78
N PRO A 60 1.54 -4.08 10.45
CA PRO A 60 1.79 -5.29 9.69
C PRO A 60 3.17 -5.89 10.01
N PHE A 61 3.30 -7.20 9.81
CA PHE A 61 4.54 -7.98 10.02
C PHE A 61 5.09 -7.89 11.44
N LYS A 62 4.25 -7.60 12.44
CA LYS A 62 4.69 -7.29 13.83
C LYS A 62 5.78 -6.22 13.85
N GLY A 63 5.74 -5.30 12.88
CA GLY A 63 6.69 -4.21 12.71
C GLY A 63 6.36 -2.99 13.57
N GLY A 64 7.20 -1.96 13.51
CA GLY A 64 7.01 -0.72 14.27
C GLY A 64 6.24 0.36 13.52
N PHE A 65 5.95 0.18 12.22
CA PHE A 65 5.31 1.18 11.36
C PHE A 65 4.66 0.54 10.14
N ALA A 66 3.84 1.32 9.42
CA ALA A 66 3.38 1.02 8.07
C ALA A 66 3.65 2.20 7.12
N ILE A 67 3.59 1.96 5.82
CA ILE A 67 3.73 2.98 4.76
C ILE A 67 2.39 3.13 4.06
N ALA A 68 1.74 4.29 4.18
CA ALA A 68 0.47 4.56 3.51
C ALA A 68 0.66 4.53 1.99
N CYS A 69 -0.18 3.74 1.31
CA CYS A 69 -0.17 3.61 -0.15
C CYS A 69 -1.57 3.22 -0.65
N GLY A 70 -1.90 3.60 -1.90
CA GLY A 70 -3.19 3.31 -2.54
C GLY A 70 -4.03 4.56 -2.83
N ALA A 71 -3.62 5.74 -2.38
CA ALA A 71 -4.36 6.98 -2.58
C ALA A 71 -4.47 7.38 -4.06
N ALA A 72 -3.46 7.10 -4.88
CA ALA A 72 -3.52 7.36 -6.33
C ALA A 72 -4.59 6.48 -7.01
N GLN A 73 -4.68 5.20 -6.67
CA GLN A 73 -5.73 4.31 -7.19
C GLN A 73 -7.11 4.71 -6.65
N LEU A 74 -7.21 5.10 -5.38
CA LEU A 74 -8.46 5.60 -4.79
C LEU A 74 -8.96 6.84 -5.54
N ALA A 75 -8.06 7.75 -5.92
CA ALA A 75 -8.39 8.91 -6.72
C ALA A 75 -8.94 8.53 -8.11
N GLU A 76 -8.28 7.58 -8.81
CA GLU A 76 -8.77 7.06 -10.09
C GLU A 76 -10.16 6.40 -9.95
N MET A 77 -10.37 5.67 -8.87
CA MET A 77 -11.64 5.04 -8.56
C MET A 77 -12.76 6.08 -8.37
N ILE A 78 -12.49 7.16 -7.63
CA ILE A 78 -13.47 8.24 -7.39
C ILE A 78 -13.82 8.93 -8.72
N ASP A 79 -12.83 9.28 -9.53
CA ASP A 79 -13.03 9.94 -10.83
C ASP A 79 -13.85 9.07 -11.81
N GLY A 80 -13.72 7.73 -11.70
CA GLY A 80 -14.44 6.77 -12.54
C GLY A 80 -15.69 6.15 -11.92
N PHE A 81 -16.13 6.63 -10.73
CA PHE A 81 -17.24 6.00 -10.02
C PHE A 81 -18.59 6.38 -10.62
N ALA A 82 -19.18 5.49 -11.38
CA ALA A 82 -20.52 5.63 -11.95
C ALA A 82 -21.12 4.25 -12.22
N PHE A 83 -22.44 4.11 -12.12
CA PHE A 83 -23.16 2.94 -12.58
C PHE A 83 -23.55 3.12 -14.06
N SER A 84 -23.09 2.24 -14.93
CA SER A 84 -23.50 2.20 -16.33
C SER A 84 -24.91 1.61 -16.49
N ASP A 85 -25.49 1.78 -17.69
CA ASP A 85 -26.78 1.13 -18.01
C ASP A 85 -26.69 -0.40 -17.90
N GLU A 86 -25.53 -0.98 -18.26
CA GLU A 86 -25.27 -2.42 -18.14
C GLU A 86 -25.20 -2.87 -16.67
N ASP A 87 -24.53 -2.10 -15.80
CA ASP A 87 -24.46 -2.35 -14.36
C ASP A 87 -25.87 -2.33 -13.73
N VAL A 88 -26.66 -1.32 -14.07
CA VAL A 88 -28.02 -1.16 -13.57
C VAL A 88 -28.93 -2.30 -14.06
N ALA A 89 -28.79 -2.70 -15.33
CA ALA A 89 -29.54 -3.84 -15.89
C ALA A 89 -29.17 -5.15 -15.17
N TYR A 90 -27.88 -5.36 -14.90
CA TYR A 90 -27.40 -6.51 -14.11
C TYR A 90 -28.00 -6.51 -12.69
N LEU A 91 -27.95 -5.38 -11.98
CA LEU A 91 -28.55 -5.27 -10.64
C LEU A 91 -30.06 -5.53 -10.66
N GLY A 92 -30.75 -5.05 -11.69
CA GLY A 92 -32.20 -5.31 -11.89
C GLY A 92 -32.54 -6.76 -12.18
N SER A 93 -31.58 -7.57 -12.64
CA SER A 93 -31.78 -9.00 -12.86
C SER A 93 -31.66 -9.86 -11.62
N LEU A 94 -31.12 -9.30 -10.51
CA LEU A 94 -30.92 -10.03 -9.26
C LEU A 94 -32.26 -10.30 -8.57
N GLN A 95 -32.45 -11.56 -8.12
CA GLN A 95 -33.67 -12.02 -7.48
C GLN A 95 -33.53 -12.08 -5.96
N ALA A 96 -34.58 -11.68 -5.27
CA ALA A 96 -34.69 -11.88 -3.83
C ALA A 96 -34.89 -13.36 -3.48
N PRO A 97 -34.45 -13.84 -2.31
CA PRO A 97 -34.64 -15.26 -1.89
C PRO A 97 -36.08 -15.75 -1.92
N GLY A 98 -37.06 -14.84 -1.81
CA GLY A 98 -38.50 -15.16 -1.85
C GLY A 98 -39.14 -15.01 -3.25
N GLY A 99 -38.34 -14.70 -4.30
CA GLY A 99 -38.82 -14.36 -5.64
C GLY A 99 -39.07 -12.86 -5.81
N GLY A 100 -39.09 -12.39 -7.05
CA GLY A 100 -39.19 -10.99 -7.39
C GLY A 100 -37.81 -10.28 -7.43
N SER A 101 -37.75 -9.04 -7.91
CA SER A 101 -36.54 -8.25 -7.98
C SER A 101 -35.95 -7.97 -6.59
N LEU A 102 -34.64 -8.08 -6.46
CA LEU A 102 -33.94 -7.70 -5.22
C LEU A 102 -33.95 -6.18 -5.00
N PHE A 103 -33.85 -5.40 -6.08
CA PHE A 103 -33.78 -3.96 -6.03
C PHE A 103 -35.02 -3.31 -6.64
N ASP A 104 -35.46 -2.19 -6.04
CA ASP A 104 -36.56 -1.37 -6.50
C ASP A 104 -36.18 -0.61 -7.79
N GLU A 105 -37.12 -0.48 -8.74
CA GLU A 105 -36.90 0.20 -10.00
C GLU A 105 -36.53 1.68 -9.82
N GLY A 106 -37.12 2.36 -8.81
CA GLY A 106 -36.80 3.73 -8.48
C GLY A 106 -35.37 3.89 -7.92
N PHE A 107 -34.93 2.91 -7.13
CA PHE A 107 -33.55 2.87 -6.64
C PHE A 107 -32.55 2.60 -7.77
N LEU A 108 -32.87 1.72 -8.69
CA LEU A 108 -32.03 1.46 -9.88
C LEU A 108 -31.93 2.71 -10.77
N ALA A 109 -33.03 3.43 -10.96
CA ALA A 109 -33.02 4.70 -11.66
C ALA A 109 -32.15 5.76 -10.93
N TYR A 110 -32.22 5.83 -9.60
CA TYR A 110 -31.35 6.68 -8.79
C TYR A 110 -29.87 6.34 -8.97
N LEU A 111 -29.47 5.05 -8.95
CA LEU A 111 -28.08 4.65 -9.15
C LEU A 111 -27.53 5.08 -10.51
N ARG A 112 -28.34 4.99 -11.58
CA ARG A 112 -27.97 5.42 -12.93
C ARG A 112 -27.58 6.91 -12.98
N GLU A 113 -28.34 7.76 -12.29
CA GLU A 113 -28.13 9.19 -12.28
C GLU A 113 -27.11 9.64 -11.23
N MET A 114 -26.82 8.81 -10.24
CA MET A 114 -25.95 9.16 -9.14
C MET A 114 -24.54 9.51 -9.63
N ARG A 115 -24.02 10.62 -9.13
CA ARG A 115 -22.60 10.99 -9.22
C ARG A 115 -22.12 11.29 -7.82
N LEU A 116 -20.85 10.98 -7.55
CA LEU A 116 -20.27 11.28 -6.25
C LEU A 116 -20.22 12.81 -6.01
N THR A 117 -20.57 13.22 -4.82
CA THR A 117 -20.50 14.60 -4.34
C THR A 117 -19.76 14.71 -3.01
N LEU A 118 -19.20 13.60 -2.56
CA LEU A 118 -18.47 13.50 -1.29
C LEU A 118 -17.07 14.11 -1.37
N ASP A 119 -16.52 14.40 -0.20
CA ASP A 119 -15.15 14.84 0.00
C ASP A 119 -14.31 13.68 0.60
N VAL A 120 -13.08 13.58 0.16
CA VAL A 120 -12.10 12.62 0.70
C VAL A 120 -10.82 13.35 1.08
N ASP A 121 -10.39 13.13 2.31
CA ASP A 121 -9.07 13.48 2.79
C ASP A 121 -8.28 12.21 3.07
N ALA A 122 -7.02 12.15 2.65
CA ALA A 122 -6.16 10.99 2.86
C ALA A 122 -4.74 11.40 3.26
N VAL A 123 -4.05 10.51 3.93
CA VAL A 123 -2.62 10.64 4.15
C VAL A 123 -1.91 10.46 2.79
N ARG A 124 -0.94 11.33 2.47
CA ARG A 124 -0.15 11.23 1.25
C ARG A 124 0.59 9.90 1.17
N GLU A 125 0.63 9.28 -0.01
CA GLU A 125 1.39 8.04 -0.21
C GLU A 125 2.86 8.20 0.17
N GLY A 126 3.45 7.15 0.73
CA GLY A 126 4.81 7.15 1.25
C GLY A 126 4.93 7.70 2.67
N THR A 127 3.86 8.21 3.27
CA THR A 127 3.89 8.64 4.67
C THR A 127 3.93 7.43 5.61
N VAL A 128 4.81 7.48 6.60
CA VAL A 128 4.81 6.52 7.71
C VAL A 128 3.55 6.73 8.54
N VAL A 129 2.82 5.66 8.83
CA VAL A 129 1.57 5.67 9.60
C VAL A 129 1.56 4.56 10.64
N PHE A 130 0.69 4.70 11.64
CA PHE A 130 0.64 3.80 12.78
C PHE A 130 -0.81 3.33 13.06
N PRO A 131 -1.00 2.29 13.89
CA PRO A 131 -2.32 1.82 14.29
C PRO A 131 -3.20 2.91 14.91
N MET A 132 -4.51 2.82 14.68
CA MET A 132 -5.56 3.70 15.20
C MET A 132 -5.59 5.13 14.62
N GLU A 133 -4.66 5.50 13.74
CA GLU A 133 -4.72 6.75 13.01
C GLU A 133 -5.71 6.66 11.86
N PRO A 134 -6.62 7.65 11.67
CA PRO A 134 -7.37 7.78 10.44
C PRO A 134 -6.40 8.06 9.28
N ILE A 135 -6.32 7.14 8.32
CA ILE A 135 -5.49 7.30 7.11
C ILE A 135 -6.30 7.78 5.90
N VAL A 136 -7.63 7.59 5.94
CA VAL A 136 -8.59 8.19 5.02
C VAL A 136 -9.81 8.63 5.83
N ARG A 137 -10.30 9.83 5.52
CA ARG A 137 -11.59 10.37 5.98
C ARG A 137 -12.47 10.63 4.77
N VAL A 138 -13.70 10.15 4.79
CA VAL A 138 -14.72 10.38 3.76
C VAL A 138 -15.90 11.09 4.39
N THR A 139 -16.31 12.22 3.81
CA THR A 139 -17.46 13.03 4.28
C THR A 139 -18.39 13.35 3.13
N GLY A 140 -19.71 13.29 3.37
CA GLY A 140 -20.74 13.58 2.37
C GLY A 140 -22.01 12.76 2.58
N PRO A 141 -22.86 12.61 1.54
CA PRO A 141 -24.09 11.83 1.63
C PRO A 141 -23.81 10.39 2.12
N ILE A 142 -24.54 9.96 3.17
CA ILE A 142 -24.29 8.69 3.85
C ILE A 142 -24.32 7.48 2.89
N LEU A 143 -25.24 7.50 1.92
CA LEU A 143 -25.34 6.47 0.90
C LEU A 143 -24.07 6.37 0.06
N GLN A 144 -23.53 7.50 -0.39
CA GLN A 144 -22.31 7.55 -1.20
C GLN A 144 -21.08 7.17 -0.38
N CYS A 145 -20.95 7.71 0.84
CA CYS A 145 -19.81 7.39 1.72
C CYS A 145 -19.72 5.89 2.01
N GLN A 146 -20.83 5.22 2.27
CA GLN A 146 -20.82 3.80 2.60
C GLN A 146 -20.55 2.90 1.37
N LEU A 147 -20.95 3.33 0.14
CA LEU A 147 -20.67 2.56 -1.08
C LEU A 147 -19.18 2.48 -1.41
N LEU A 148 -18.37 3.42 -0.95
CA LEU A 148 -16.91 3.41 -1.18
C LEU A 148 -16.17 2.36 -0.35
N GLU A 149 -16.75 1.82 0.74
CA GLU A 149 -16.05 0.99 1.73
C GLU A 149 -15.22 -0.12 1.09
N THR A 150 -15.85 -1.00 0.31
CA THR A 150 -15.18 -2.21 -0.20
C THR A 150 -14.06 -1.88 -1.16
N ALA A 151 -14.30 -1.04 -2.16
CA ALA A 151 -13.29 -0.67 -3.15
C ALA A 151 -12.13 0.13 -2.52
N LEU A 152 -12.43 1.07 -1.62
CA LEU A 152 -11.44 1.82 -0.85
C LEU A 152 -10.55 0.90 -0.03
N LEU A 153 -11.14 -0.02 0.74
CA LEU A 153 -10.38 -0.97 1.55
C LEU A 153 -9.54 -1.92 0.70
N CYS A 154 -10.06 -2.38 -0.44
CA CYS A 154 -9.32 -3.22 -1.38
C CYS A 154 -8.04 -2.53 -1.88
N CYS A 155 -8.15 -1.26 -2.30
CA CYS A 155 -7.01 -0.48 -2.78
C CYS A 155 -6.00 -0.17 -1.67
N MET A 156 -6.47 0.42 -0.58
CA MET A 156 -5.61 0.95 0.47
C MET A 156 -4.94 -0.16 1.30
N ASN A 157 -5.67 -1.21 1.66
CA ASN A 157 -5.12 -2.33 2.45
C ASN A 157 -3.99 -3.03 1.72
N PHE A 158 -4.23 -3.40 0.46
CA PHE A 158 -3.27 -4.15 -0.34
C PHE A 158 -1.99 -3.35 -0.59
N GLN A 159 -2.12 -2.12 -1.08
CA GLN A 159 -0.94 -1.34 -1.43
C GLN A 159 -0.15 -0.89 -0.19
N THR A 160 -0.81 -0.54 0.90
CA THR A 160 -0.15 -0.22 2.18
C THR A 160 0.65 -1.42 2.70
N LEU A 161 0.08 -2.63 2.59
CA LEU A 161 0.76 -3.85 3.01
C LEU A 161 2.02 -4.11 2.18
N ILE A 162 1.92 -4.02 0.84
CA ILE A 162 3.06 -4.23 -0.07
C ILE A 162 4.12 -3.15 0.10
N ALA A 163 3.74 -1.87 0.18
CA ALA A 163 4.67 -0.76 0.39
C ALA A 163 5.42 -0.91 1.73
N THR A 164 4.73 -1.37 2.77
CA THR A 164 5.37 -1.63 4.07
C THR A 164 6.35 -2.80 3.99
N LYS A 165 5.99 -3.90 3.30
CA LYS A 165 6.91 -5.03 3.09
C LYS A 165 8.16 -4.59 2.30
N ALA A 166 7.96 -3.80 1.24
CA ALA A 166 9.06 -3.24 0.45
C ALA A 166 9.97 -2.35 1.30
N ALA A 167 9.41 -1.47 2.14
CA ALA A 167 10.19 -0.60 3.03
C ALA A 167 11.06 -1.40 4.00
N ARG A 168 10.53 -2.48 4.58
CA ARG A 168 11.29 -3.39 5.45
C ARG A 168 12.41 -4.10 4.70
N VAL A 169 12.13 -4.59 3.49
CA VAL A 169 13.14 -5.21 2.62
C VAL A 169 14.24 -4.22 2.26
N CYS A 170 13.90 -3.00 1.88
CA CYS A 170 14.87 -1.96 1.53
C CYS A 170 15.71 -1.52 2.73
N LEU A 171 15.13 -1.43 3.93
CA LEU A 171 15.86 -1.18 5.18
C LEU A 171 16.89 -2.29 5.46
N ALA A 172 16.53 -3.55 5.23
CA ALA A 172 17.45 -4.66 5.39
C ALA A 172 18.57 -4.66 4.33
N ALA A 173 18.23 -4.30 3.10
CA ALA A 173 19.10 -4.39 1.94
C ALA A 173 20.27 -3.38 1.97
N GLN A 174 20.03 -2.13 2.36
CA GLN A 174 20.98 -1.00 2.34
C GLN A 174 21.67 -0.79 0.97
N SER A 175 21.21 -1.45 -0.06
CA SER A 175 21.55 -1.29 -1.48
C SER A 175 20.29 -1.46 -2.32
N PRO A 176 20.29 -1.07 -3.61
CA PRO A 176 19.09 -1.08 -4.44
C PRO A 176 18.37 -2.43 -4.44
N VAL A 177 17.04 -2.39 -4.33
CA VAL A 177 16.15 -3.55 -4.46
C VAL A 177 15.34 -3.41 -5.73
N ALA A 178 15.33 -4.46 -6.56
CA ALA A 178 14.44 -4.62 -7.71
C ALA A 178 13.28 -5.56 -7.35
N GLU A 179 12.05 -5.14 -7.62
CA GLU A 179 10.86 -5.95 -7.44
C GLU A 179 10.75 -6.96 -8.60
N PHE A 180 10.84 -8.26 -8.31
CA PHE A 180 10.80 -9.37 -9.28
C PHE A 180 9.60 -10.31 -9.09
N GLY A 181 8.52 -9.81 -8.49
CA GLY A 181 7.38 -10.62 -8.05
C GLY A 181 6.21 -10.73 -9.03
N LEU A 182 6.23 -10.06 -10.21
CA LEU A 182 5.13 -10.05 -11.17
C LEU A 182 4.47 -11.42 -11.37
N ARG A 183 5.27 -12.45 -11.68
CA ARG A 183 4.80 -13.82 -11.97
C ARG A 183 4.31 -14.59 -10.73
N ARG A 184 4.42 -14.02 -9.53
CA ARG A 184 4.05 -14.63 -8.24
C ARG A 184 2.87 -13.92 -7.57
N ALA A 185 2.48 -12.75 -8.04
CA ALA A 185 1.40 -11.97 -7.47
C ALA A 185 0.02 -12.60 -7.72
N GLN A 186 -0.96 -12.20 -6.93
CA GLN A 186 -2.33 -12.68 -7.03
C GLN A 186 -3.07 -11.95 -8.16
N GLY A 187 -2.93 -12.49 -9.38
CA GLY A 187 -3.57 -11.98 -10.60
C GLY A 187 -2.85 -10.77 -11.21
N ALA A 188 -3.18 -10.48 -12.47
CA ALA A 188 -2.51 -9.42 -13.25
C ALA A 188 -2.73 -8.02 -12.67
N GLY A 189 -3.94 -7.71 -12.22
CA GLY A 189 -4.26 -6.43 -11.57
C GLY A 189 -3.48 -6.25 -10.26
N GLY A 190 -3.45 -7.29 -9.41
CA GLY A 190 -2.66 -7.28 -8.17
C GLY A 190 -1.17 -7.10 -8.47
N ALA A 191 -0.63 -7.73 -9.50
CA ALA A 191 0.76 -7.59 -9.91
C ALA A 191 1.14 -6.15 -10.29
N LEU A 192 0.27 -5.43 -11.01
CA LEU A 192 0.51 -4.04 -11.40
C LEU A 192 0.61 -3.12 -10.18
N TRP A 193 -0.39 -3.19 -9.29
CA TRP A 193 -0.42 -2.35 -8.10
C TRP A 193 0.63 -2.76 -7.06
N ALA A 194 1.00 -4.06 -6.98
CA ALA A 194 2.11 -4.51 -6.15
C ALA A 194 3.45 -3.91 -6.62
N SER A 195 3.72 -3.91 -7.94
CA SER A 195 4.94 -3.31 -8.48
C SER A 195 5.03 -1.80 -8.17
N ARG A 196 3.90 -1.07 -8.33
CA ARG A 196 3.84 0.35 -7.96
C ARG A 196 4.07 0.57 -6.47
N ALA A 197 3.35 -0.18 -5.62
CA ALA A 197 3.46 -0.07 -4.17
C ALA A 197 4.87 -0.44 -3.66
N ALA A 198 5.53 -1.40 -4.30
CA ALA A 198 6.93 -1.75 -3.98
C ALA A 198 7.88 -0.57 -4.24
N VAL A 199 7.67 0.19 -5.33
CA VAL A 199 8.46 1.40 -5.61
C VAL A 199 8.15 2.48 -4.57
N VAL A 200 6.88 2.72 -4.23
CA VAL A 200 6.51 3.63 -3.12
C VAL A 200 7.22 3.24 -1.83
N GLY A 201 7.29 1.94 -1.52
CA GLY A 201 7.96 1.41 -0.32
C GLY A 201 9.49 1.49 -0.35
N GLY A 202 10.12 1.87 -1.48
CA GLY A 202 11.56 2.09 -1.55
C GLY A 202 12.30 1.29 -2.62
N CYS A 203 11.65 0.34 -3.33
CA CYS A 203 12.30 -0.38 -4.41
C CYS A 203 12.78 0.58 -5.52
N ALA A 204 13.98 0.32 -6.03
CA ALA A 204 14.61 1.15 -7.05
C ALA A 204 13.97 0.94 -8.44
N SER A 205 13.45 -0.26 -8.70
CA SER A 205 12.88 -0.66 -9.99
C SER A 205 11.95 -1.87 -9.85
N THR A 206 11.27 -2.19 -10.94
CA THR A 206 10.48 -3.44 -11.08
C THR A 206 10.86 -4.17 -12.36
N SER A 207 10.63 -5.48 -12.42
CA SER A 207 10.70 -6.25 -13.67
C SER A 207 9.41 -6.18 -14.51
N ASN A 208 8.36 -5.55 -13.97
CA ASN A 208 7.05 -5.44 -14.60
C ASN A 208 7.02 -4.30 -15.63
N VAL A 209 7.22 -4.68 -16.91
CA VAL A 209 7.29 -3.70 -18.01
C VAL A 209 6.00 -2.89 -18.16
N LEU A 210 4.83 -3.51 -17.93
CA LEU A 210 3.55 -2.81 -18.01
C LEU A 210 3.41 -1.79 -16.87
N ALA A 211 3.80 -2.15 -15.65
CA ALA A 211 3.83 -1.22 -14.51
C ALA A 211 4.81 -0.06 -14.77
N GLY A 212 5.98 -0.34 -15.37
CA GLY A 212 6.93 0.68 -15.79
C GLY A 212 6.29 1.72 -16.71
N LYS A 213 5.55 1.25 -17.72
CA LYS A 213 4.85 2.12 -18.68
C LYS A 213 3.67 2.88 -18.05
N MET A 214 2.87 2.21 -17.20
CA MET A 214 1.65 2.81 -16.63
C MET A 214 1.94 3.85 -15.56
N PHE A 215 2.97 3.63 -14.74
CA PHE A 215 3.24 4.44 -13.55
C PHE A 215 4.54 5.25 -13.66
N ASP A 216 5.18 5.24 -14.80
CA ASP A 216 6.47 5.92 -15.05
C ASP A 216 7.54 5.56 -14.00
N ILE A 217 7.66 4.26 -13.72
CA ILE A 217 8.63 3.72 -12.76
C ILE A 217 9.77 2.96 -13.47
N PRO A 218 11.01 2.97 -12.94
CA PRO A 218 12.15 2.32 -13.56
C PRO A 218 11.95 0.81 -13.72
N VAL A 219 12.32 0.28 -14.89
CA VAL A 219 12.28 -1.15 -15.19
C VAL A 219 13.70 -1.71 -15.24
N SER A 220 13.90 -2.86 -14.59
CA SER A 220 15.17 -3.58 -14.62
C SER A 220 14.97 -5.09 -14.68
N GLY A 221 15.96 -5.78 -15.15
CA GLY A 221 15.97 -7.24 -15.24
C GLY A 221 17.25 -7.74 -15.89
N THR A 222 17.44 -9.06 -15.85
CA THR A 222 18.54 -9.77 -16.47
C THR A 222 17.98 -10.89 -17.36
N HIS A 223 18.77 -11.88 -17.72
CA HIS A 223 18.26 -13.08 -18.38
C HIS A 223 17.85 -14.18 -17.36
N ALA A 224 17.16 -15.20 -17.82
CA ALA A 224 16.79 -16.38 -17.06
C ALA A 224 17.68 -17.57 -17.41
N HIS A 225 17.62 -18.68 -16.63
CA HIS A 225 18.33 -19.92 -16.91
C HIS A 225 18.03 -20.50 -18.31
N SER A 226 16.79 -20.34 -18.81
CA SER A 226 16.38 -20.76 -20.15
C SER A 226 17.19 -20.11 -21.28
N TRP A 227 17.71 -18.89 -21.07
CA TRP A 227 18.64 -18.28 -22.01
C TRP A 227 19.93 -19.09 -22.12
N VAL A 228 20.55 -19.44 -20.98
CA VAL A 228 21.78 -20.24 -20.93
C VAL A 228 21.53 -21.60 -21.55
N MET A 229 20.43 -22.25 -21.21
CA MET A 229 20.04 -23.58 -21.70
C MET A 229 19.74 -23.64 -23.21
N ALA A 230 19.54 -22.49 -23.86
CA ALA A 230 19.27 -22.41 -25.30
C ALA A 230 20.54 -22.44 -26.16
N PHE A 231 21.72 -22.47 -25.57
CA PHE A 231 23.04 -22.54 -26.24
C PHE A 231 23.72 -23.85 -25.94
N ASP A 232 24.67 -24.25 -26.79
CA ASP A 232 25.42 -25.49 -26.65
C ASP A 232 26.33 -25.48 -25.40
N SER A 233 26.74 -24.30 -24.95
CA SER A 233 27.51 -24.12 -23.72
C SER A 233 27.16 -22.83 -23.00
N GLU A 234 27.36 -22.79 -21.66
CA GLU A 234 27.13 -21.62 -20.83
C GLU A 234 27.97 -20.40 -21.25
N ILE A 235 29.24 -20.66 -21.59
CA ILE A 235 30.13 -19.56 -22.01
C ILE A 235 29.72 -18.95 -23.35
N GLU A 236 29.17 -19.73 -24.29
CA GLU A 236 28.60 -19.19 -25.54
C GLU A 236 27.38 -18.36 -25.27
N ALA A 237 26.49 -18.76 -24.36
CA ALA A 237 25.35 -17.99 -23.94
C ALA A 237 25.76 -16.65 -23.31
N PHE A 238 26.81 -16.65 -22.49
CA PHE A 238 27.34 -15.44 -21.84
C PHE A 238 27.97 -14.48 -22.87
N ARG A 239 28.78 -14.99 -23.81
CA ARG A 239 29.35 -14.19 -24.93
C ARG A 239 28.25 -13.59 -25.80
N ALA A 240 27.21 -14.36 -26.13
CA ALA A 240 26.07 -13.89 -26.92
C ALA A 240 25.32 -12.77 -26.20
N TYR A 241 25.10 -12.91 -24.88
CA TYR A 241 24.45 -11.89 -24.06
C TYR A 241 25.30 -10.61 -23.97
N ALA A 242 26.59 -10.74 -23.67
CA ALA A 242 27.54 -9.63 -23.59
C ALA A 242 27.63 -8.85 -24.90
N LYS A 243 27.64 -9.55 -26.04
CA LYS A 243 27.63 -8.93 -27.37
C LYS A 243 26.35 -8.14 -27.65
N THR A 244 25.20 -8.63 -27.16
CA THR A 244 23.90 -8.00 -27.40
C THR A 244 23.63 -6.82 -26.46
N PHE A 245 24.08 -6.90 -25.21
CA PHE A 245 23.84 -5.92 -24.16
C PHE A 245 25.14 -5.46 -23.47
N PRO A 246 26.11 -4.89 -24.20
CA PRO A 246 27.44 -4.61 -23.65
C PRO A 246 27.43 -3.59 -22.50
N LYS A 247 26.47 -2.64 -22.49
CA LYS A 247 26.39 -1.57 -21.48
C LYS A 247 25.69 -1.96 -20.18
N ASN A 248 24.96 -3.08 -20.17
CA ASN A 248 24.20 -3.55 -18.99
C ASN A 248 24.25 -5.08 -18.89
N CYS A 249 25.44 -5.63 -19.05
CA CYS A 249 25.65 -7.08 -19.02
C CYS A 249 25.71 -7.57 -17.58
N ILE A 250 24.67 -8.30 -17.13
CA ILE A 250 24.64 -9.04 -15.86
C ILE A 250 24.39 -10.50 -16.19
N LEU A 251 25.31 -11.38 -15.84
CA LEU A 251 25.29 -12.82 -16.18
C LEU A 251 24.79 -13.65 -15.00
N LEU A 252 23.79 -14.50 -15.26
CA LEU A 252 23.24 -15.46 -14.29
C LEU A 252 24.12 -16.72 -14.29
N VAL A 253 24.85 -16.94 -13.18
CA VAL A 253 26.00 -17.87 -13.14
C VAL A 253 25.70 -19.22 -12.49
N ASP A 254 24.47 -19.46 -12.09
CA ASP A 254 24.07 -20.66 -11.34
C ASP A 254 23.15 -21.61 -12.12
N THR A 255 23.30 -21.64 -13.46
CA THR A 255 22.50 -22.56 -14.30
C THR A 255 22.91 -24.01 -14.13
N TYR A 256 24.20 -24.32 -14.02
CA TYR A 256 24.75 -25.67 -13.90
C TYR A 256 25.61 -25.80 -12.63
N ASP A 257 26.82 -25.23 -12.63
CA ASP A 257 27.70 -25.17 -11.47
C ASP A 257 28.11 -23.72 -11.21
N VAL A 258 27.76 -23.20 -10.04
CA VAL A 258 27.95 -21.80 -9.71
C VAL A 258 29.41 -21.35 -9.77
N LYS A 259 30.35 -22.23 -9.32
CA LYS A 259 31.78 -21.89 -9.34
C LYS A 259 32.30 -21.81 -10.77
N GLN A 260 31.90 -22.76 -11.60
CA GLN A 260 32.26 -22.75 -13.01
C GLN A 260 31.61 -21.58 -13.74
N GLY A 261 30.34 -21.26 -13.45
CA GLY A 261 29.66 -20.13 -14.03
C GLY A 261 30.33 -18.80 -13.67
N ILE A 262 30.85 -18.66 -12.43
CA ILE A 262 31.65 -17.49 -12.03
C ILE A 262 32.93 -17.39 -12.87
N GLU A 263 33.66 -18.50 -13.10
CA GLU A 263 34.87 -18.51 -13.93
C GLU A 263 34.53 -18.15 -15.40
N HIS A 264 33.44 -18.69 -15.96
CA HIS A 264 32.98 -18.34 -17.31
C HIS A 264 32.61 -16.84 -17.39
N ALA A 265 31.96 -16.28 -16.36
CA ALA A 265 31.65 -14.86 -16.32
C ALA A 265 32.90 -13.98 -16.21
N ILE A 266 33.93 -14.42 -15.47
CA ILE A 266 35.25 -13.77 -15.40
C ILE A 266 35.91 -13.75 -16.79
N GLU A 267 35.94 -14.88 -17.50
CA GLU A 267 36.51 -14.99 -18.85
C GLU A 267 35.82 -13.97 -19.80
N VAL A 268 34.49 -13.97 -19.84
CA VAL A 268 33.70 -13.05 -20.66
C VAL A 268 33.91 -11.59 -20.22
N GLY A 269 33.99 -11.32 -18.92
CA GLY A 269 34.28 -9.99 -18.38
C GLY A 269 35.64 -9.45 -18.80
N LEU A 270 36.66 -10.29 -18.87
CA LEU A 270 38.00 -9.93 -19.39
C LEU A 270 37.98 -9.68 -20.90
N GLU A 271 37.22 -10.48 -21.67
CA GLU A 271 36.99 -10.27 -23.12
C GLU A 271 36.29 -8.92 -23.37
N MET A 272 35.23 -8.59 -22.59
CA MET A 272 34.55 -7.30 -22.66
C MET A 272 35.49 -6.14 -22.36
N ARG A 273 36.30 -6.26 -21.31
CA ARG A 273 37.29 -5.24 -20.93
C ARG A 273 38.31 -5.01 -22.03
N ALA A 274 38.80 -6.03 -22.71
CA ALA A 274 39.68 -5.90 -23.84
C ALA A 274 39.08 -5.12 -25.03
N GLN A 275 37.73 -5.07 -25.09
CA GLN A 275 36.94 -4.34 -26.08
C GLN A 275 36.52 -2.93 -25.57
N GLY A 276 36.97 -2.50 -24.38
CA GLY A 276 36.60 -1.23 -23.76
C GLY A 276 35.24 -1.21 -23.07
N GLU A 277 34.59 -2.37 -22.93
CA GLU A 277 33.30 -2.53 -22.26
C GLU A 277 33.49 -3.10 -20.85
N LYS A 278 32.39 -3.09 -20.04
CA LYS A 278 32.42 -3.57 -18.65
C LYS A 278 31.37 -4.63 -18.41
N LEU A 279 31.74 -5.72 -17.76
CA LEU A 279 30.79 -6.62 -17.14
C LEU A 279 30.15 -5.92 -15.95
N ALA A 280 28.88 -5.55 -16.07
CA ALA A 280 28.17 -4.78 -15.02
C ALA A 280 27.98 -5.59 -13.73
N GLY A 281 27.78 -6.91 -13.87
CA GLY A 281 27.63 -7.78 -12.70
C GLY A 281 27.43 -9.25 -13.04
N ILE A 282 27.42 -10.04 -11.98
CA ILE A 282 26.93 -11.41 -12.00
C ILE A 282 25.70 -11.55 -11.09
N ARG A 283 24.81 -12.49 -11.40
CA ARG A 283 23.64 -12.79 -10.58
C ARG A 283 23.69 -14.22 -10.08
N ILE A 284 23.40 -14.40 -8.79
CA ILE A 284 23.30 -15.69 -8.11
C ILE A 284 21.88 -15.83 -7.57
N ASP A 285 21.17 -16.91 -7.93
CA ASP A 285 19.75 -17.13 -7.62
C ASP A 285 19.53 -18.39 -6.76
N SER A 286 20.60 -19.12 -6.39
CA SER A 286 20.51 -20.39 -5.66
C SER A 286 21.72 -20.67 -4.77
N GLY A 287 21.60 -21.67 -3.87
CA GLY A 287 22.66 -22.13 -2.99
C GLY A 287 22.84 -21.25 -1.73
N ASP A 288 23.99 -21.34 -1.09
CA ASP A 288 24.37 -20.48 0.05
C ASP A 288 24.79 -19.10 -0.47
N LEU A 289 23.83 -18.20 -0.55
CA LEU A 289 24.02 -16.87 -1.14
C LEU A 289 25.10 -16.05 -0.44
N ALA A 290 25.25 -16.17 0.89
CA ALA A 290 26.26 -15.43 1.64
C ALA A 290 27.66 -15.92 1.32
N TRP A 291 27.84 -17.24 1.31
CA TRP A 291 29.13 -17.85 0.98
C TRP A 291 29.49 -17.62 -0.49
N LEU A 292 28.53 -17.83 -1.40
CA LEU A 292 28.74 -17.67 -2.85
C LEU A 292 29.05 -16.21 -3.23
N ALA A 293 28.40 -15.24 -2.61
CA ALA A 293 28.70 -13.83 -2.86
C ALA A 293 30.14 -13.47 -2.46
N ARG A 294 30.60 -13.93 -1.28
CA ARG A 294 31.99 -13.71 -0.85
C ARG A 294 32.99 -14.42 -1.76
N TYR A 295 32.72 -15.69 -2.09
CA TYR A 295 33.56 -16.44 -3.03
C TYR A 295 33.64 -15.73 -4.40
N ALA A 296 32.51 -15.30 -4.94
CA ALA A 296 32.45 -14.57 -6.21
C ALA A 296 33.26 -13.26 -6.15
N ARG A 297 33.14 -12.51 -5.04
CA ARG A 297 33.91 -11.27 -4.87
C ARG A 297 35.41 -11.53 -4.87
N GLU A 298 35.89 -12.54 -4.14
CA GLU A 298 37.29 -12.94 -4.12
C GLU A 298 37.81 -13.33 -5.52
N ARG A 299 37.01 -14.09 -6.30
CA ARG A 299 37.38 -14.50 -7.65
C ARG A 299 37.43 -13.35 -8.64
N LEU A 300 36.40 -12.46 -8.59
CA LEU A 300 36.33 -11.27 -9.44
C LEU A 300 37.48 -10.30 -9.16
N ASP A 301 37.82 -10.09 -7.90
CA ASP A 301 38.92 -9.21 -7.48
C ASP A 301 40.30 -9.76 -7.91
N ALA A 302 40.50 -11.08 -7.74
CA ALA A 302 41.72 -11.76 -8.17
C ALA A 302 41.91 -11.66 -9.71
N ALA A 303 40.83 -11.61 -10.48
CA ALA A 303 40.85 -11.40 -11.94
C ALA A 303 40.93 -9.91 -12.32
N GLY A 304 40.96 -9.00 -11.34
CA GLY A 304 40.98 -7.56 -11.56
C GLY A 304 39.63 -6.94 -11.92
N LEU A 305 38.50 -7.71 -11.87
CA LEU A 305 37.14 -7.22 -12.14
C LEU A 305 36.51 -6.61 -10.88
N THR A 306 37.19 -5.68 -10.25
CA THR A 306 36.80 -5.07 -8.97
C THR A 306 35.53 -4.21 -9.06
N ASP A 307 35.17 -3.77 -10.25
CA ASP A 307 33.97 -2.99 -10.57
C ASP A 307 32.76 -3.84 -11.03
N CYS A 308 32.94 -5.15 -11.14
CA CYS A 308 31.83 -6.08 -11.42
C CYS A 308 30.98 -6.29 -10.16
N GLY A 309 29.68 -5.95 -10.22
CA GLY A 309 28.77 -6.05 -9.09
C GLY A 309 28.24 -7.51 -8.89
N ILE A 310 27.74 -7.76 -7.69
CA ILE A 310 27.04 -9.02 -7.38
C ILE A 310 25.58 -8.72 -7.12
N VAL A 311 24.69 -9.41 -7.83
CA VAL A 311 23.25 -9.36 -7.67
C VAL A 311 22.78 -10.67 -7.04
N LEU A 312 22.05 -10.60 -5.95
CA LEU A 312 21.44 -11.75 -5.31
C LEU A 312 19.94 -11.77 -5.49
N SER A 313 19.40 -12.91 -5.78
CA SER A 313 17.96 -13.15 -5.87
C SER A 313 17.63 -14.57 -5.34
N ASN A 314 16.39 -14.95 -5.31
CA ASN A 314 15.77 -16.15 -4.77
C ASN A 314 14.65 -15.77 -3.80
N ASP A 315 14.22 -16.64 -2.88
CA ASP A 315 13.20 -16.39 -1.86
C ASP A 315 13.69 -15.46 -0.73
N LEU A 316 14.03 -14.22 -1.12
CA LEU A 316 14.56 -13.21 -0.23
C LEU A 316 13.44 -12.45 0.50
N ASP A 317 13.71 -12.13 1.77
CA ASP A 317 12.95 -11.21 2.62
C ASP A 317 13.90 -10.37 3.49
N GLU A 318 13.35 -9.46 4.30
CA GLU A 318 14.13 -8.61 5.20
C GLU A 318 15.02 -9.38 6.17
N TYR A 319 14.62 -10.56 6.59
CA TYR A 319 15.39 -11.39 7.53
C TYR A 319 16.54 -12.09 6.85
N THR A 320 16.28 -12.71 5.71
CA THR A 320 17.30 -13.39 4.89
C THR A 320 18.35 -12.42 4.38
N ILE A 321 17.91 -11.27 3.86
CA ILE A 321 18.81 -10.20 3.38
C ILE A 321 19.71 -9.71 4.52
N LYS A 322 19.13 -9.40 5.68
CA LYS A 322 19.92 -9.00 6.85
C LYS A 322 20.95 -10.05 7.24
N SER A 323 20.56 -11.33 7.27
CA SER A 323 21.47 -12.44 7.60
C SER A 323 22.63 -12.56 6.60
N ILE A 324 22.36 -12.43 5.30
CA ILE A 324 23.39 -12.48 4.25
C ILE A 324 24.40 -11.33 4.43
N ARG A 325 23.89 -10.11 4.69
CA ARG A 325 24.73 -8.93 4.92
C ARG A 325 25.56 -9.05 6.20
N ASP A 326 24.95 -9.52 7.30
CA ASP A 326 25.65 -9.70 8.58
C ASP A 326 26.82 -10.73 8.44
N GLN A 327 26.77 -11.63 7.44
CA GLN A 327 27.83 -12.56 7.08
C GLN A 327 28.90 -11.93 6.17
N GLY A 328 28.82 -10.64 5.86
CA GLY A 328 29.84 -9.89 5.11
C GLY A 328 29.75 -10.03 3.59
N ALA A 329 28.59 -10.38 3.03
CA ALA A 329 28.38 -10.37 1.59
C ALA A 329 28.30 -8.93 1.07
N ASP A 330 29.12 -8.59 0.07
CA ASP A 330 29.05 -7.33 -0.67
C ASP A 330 28.11 -7.48 -1.87
N VAL A 331 26.95 -6.83 -1.80
CA VAL A 331 25.86 -7.00 -2.76
C VAL A 331 25.50 -5.67 -3.40
N MET A 332 25.67 -5.59 -4.71
CA MET A 332 25.35 -4.40 -5.50
C MET A 332 23.84 -4.15 -5.54
N SER A 333 23.03 -5.18 -5.72
CA SER A 333 21.57 -5.08 -5.72
C SER A 333 20.88 -6.41 -5.43
N TRP A 334 19.60 -6.32 -5.03
CA TRP A 334 18.78 -7.46 -4.64
C TRP A 334 17.58 -7.60 -5.56
N GLY A 335 17.31 -8.80 -6.06
CA GLY A 335 16.09 -9.15 -6.77
C GLY A 335 15.11 -9.85 -5.83
N VAL A 336 14.05 -9.18 -5.41
CA VAL A 336 13.09 -9.72 -4.43
C VAL A 336 11.74 -9.94 -5.10
N GLY A 337 11.26 -11.18 -5.08
CA GLY A 337 10.06 -11.61 -5.80
C GLY A 337 8.89 -11.94 -4.89
N THR A 338 8.65 -13.23 -4.69
CA THR A 338 7.46 -13.82 -4.07
C THR A 338 7.11 -13.17 -2.73
N LYS A 339 8.07 -13.15 -1.81
CA LYS A 339 7.82 -12.68 -0.43
C LYS A 339 7.45 -11.21 -0.35
N LEU A 340 7.89 -10.40 -1.32
CA LEU A 340 7.52 -8.99 -1.41
C LEU A 340 6.14 -8.84 -2.06
N ALA A 341 5.94 -9.31 -3.29
CA ALA A 341 4.72 -9.09 -4.07
C ALA A 341 3.47 -9.72 -3.46
N CYS A 342 3.64 -10.78 -2.66
CA CYS A 342 2.56 -11.47 -1.96
C CYS A 342 2.44 -11.09 -0.48
N ALA A 343 3.29 -10.19 0.04
CA ALA A 343 3.38 -9.90 1.47
C ALA A 343 3.36 -11.19 2.32
N TYR A 344 4.21 -12.16 1.98
CA TYR A 344 4.13 -13.59 2.30
C TYR A 344 3.77 -13.91 3.76
N ASP A 345 4.31 -13.14 4.72
CA ASP A 345 4.13 -13.40 6.14
C ASP A 345 2.78 -12.89 6.70
N GLN A 346 2.08 -12.05 5.93
CA GLN A 346 0.80 -11.47 6.34
C GLN A 346 -0.05 -11.15 5.10
N PRO A 347 -1.13 -11.92 4.85
CA PRO A 347 -1.91 -11.79 3.60
C PRO A 347 -2.80 -10.54 3.54
N SER A 348 -3.06 -9.86 4.67
CA SER A 348 -3.90 -8.66 4.72
C SER A 348 -3.45 -7.67 5.79
N LEU A 349 -3.68 -6.37 5.56
CA LEU A 349 -3.41 -5.31 6.55
C LEU A 349 -4.42 -5.34 7.71
N GLY A 350 -5.65 -5.74 7.46
CA GLY A 350 -6.73 -5.69 8.44
C GLY A 350 -7.27 -4.28 8.70
N GLY A 351 -7.14 -3.39 7.73
CA GLY A 351 -7.75 -2.07 7.79
C GLY A 351 -9.27 -2.15 7.78
N VAL A 352 -9.90 -1.19 8.42
CA VAL A 352 -11.36 -1.10 8.59
C VAL A 352 -11.85 0.29 8.21
N TYR A 353 -13.11 0.37 7.81
CA TYR A 353 -13.80 1.60 7.46
C TYR A 353 -15.02 1.77 8.38
N LYS A 354 -15.12 2.86 9.14
CA LYS A 354 -16.10 2.97 10.21
C LYS A 354 -16.78 4.32 10.24
N LEU A 355 -18.12 4.31 10.37
CA LEU A 355 -18.93 5.49 10.64
C LEU A 355 -18.57 6.08 12.01
N SER A 356 -18.26 7.36 12.03
CA SER A 356 -17.84 8.11 13.24
C SER A 356 -18.71 9.29 13.58
N ALA A 357 -19.41 9.87 12.61
CA ALA A 357 -20.36 10.96 12.81
C ALA A 357 -21.42 10.99 11.70
N THR A 358 -22.60 11.52 12.02
CA THR A 358 -23.66 11.85 11.04
C THR A 358 -24.18 13.26 11.28
N ARG A 359 -24.76 13.85 10.24
CA ARG A 359 -25.39 15.18 10.31
C ARG A 359 -26.64 15.18 9.44
N ALA A 360 -27.79 15.52 10.03
CA ALA A 360 -29.01 15.65 9.25
C ALA A 360 -28.93 16.84 8.28
N ALA A 361 -29.68 16.81 7.19
CA ALA A 361 -29.73 17.89 6.22
C ALA A 361 -30.06 19.24 6.88
N GLY A 362 -29.21 20.23 6.64
CA GLY A 362 -29.38 21.59 7.21
C GLY A 362 -28.90 21.76 8.64
N GLU A 363 -28.51 20.72 9.34
CA GLU A 363 -27.92 20.81 10.68
C GLU A 363 -26.48 21.32 10.60
N LYS A 364 -26.09 22.15 11.58
CA LYS A 364 -24.74 22.71 11.65
C LYS A 364 -23.74 21.75 12.31
N PHE A 365 -24.20 20.97 13.29
CA PHE A 365 -23.32 20.17 14.15
C PHE A 365 -23.40 18.70 13.82
N TRP A 366 -22.26 18.04 13.91
CA TRP A 366 -22.14 16.60 13.76
C TRP A 366 -22.63 15.87 15.01
N SER A 367 -23.41 14.82 14.80
CA SER A 367 -23.79 13.85 15.83
C SER A 367 -22.79 12.70 15.84
N ASN A 368 -22.04 12.57 16.93
CA ASN A 368 -21.03 11.53 17.08
C ASN A 368 -21.64 10.13 17.07
N ARG A 369 -20.96 9.19 16.39
CA ARG A 369 -21.36 7.77 16.29
C ARG A 369 -20.26 6.88 16.83
N LEU A 370 -20.62 5.89 17.63
CA LEU A 370 -19.69 4.96 18.27
C LEU A 370 -20.23 3.54 18.22
N LYS A 371 -19.44 2.61 17.69
CA LYS A 371 -19.72 1.20 17.82
C LYS A 371 -19.08 0.66 19.08
N VAL A 372 -19.89 0.18 20.02
CA VAL A 372 -19.42 -0.57 21.19
C VAL A 372 -19.29 -2.05 20.80
N SER A 373 -18.20 -2.67 21.21
CA SER A 373 -17.93 -4.10 21.01
C SER A 373 -17.57 -4.72 22.36
N GLU A 374 -17.83 -6.02 22.51
CA GLU A 374 -17.38 -6.79 23.67
C GLU A 374 -15.84 -6.74 23.84
N GLN A 375 -15.13 -6.68 22.71
CA GLN A 375 -13.67 -6.51 22.70
C GLN A 375 -13.32 -5.03 22.72
N SER A 376 -12.66 -4.55 23.77
CA SER A 376 -12.23 -3.14 23.92
C SER A 376 -11.37 -2.63 22.76
N SER A 377 -10.55 -3.50 22.15
CA SER A 377 -9.73 -3.19 20.98
C SER A 377 -10.54 -2.92 19.70
N LYS A 378 -11.85 -3.25 19.68
CA LYS A 378 -12.75 -3.00 18.55
C LYS A 378 -13.66 -1.78 18.75
N LEU A 379 -13.47 -1.03 19.82
CA LEU A 379 -14.15 0.23 20.06
C LEU A 379 -13.70 1.26 19.03
N THR A 380 -14.65 1.91 18.32
CA THR A 380 -14.34 2.91 17.31
C THR A 380 -14.06 4.29 17.92
N LEU A 381 -13.73 5.26 17.08
CA LEU A 381 -13.50 6.64 17.49
C LEU A 381 -14.64 7.51 16.94
N PRO A 382 -15.30 8.32 17.79
CA PRO A 382 -16.38 9.23 17.39
C PRO A 382 -15.81 10.57 16.91
N GLY A 383 -16.47 11.22 15.97
CA GLY A 383 -16.16 12.59 15.52
C GLY A 383 -15.62 12.65 14.09
N VAL A 384 -15.26 13.83 13.65
CA VAL A 384 -14.60 14.12 12.36
C VAL A 384 -13.12 14.29 12.64
N LEU A 385 -12.33 13.23 12.41
CA LEU A 385 -10.99 13.08 12.96
C LEU A 385 -9.89 13.46 11.97
N ASP A 386 -8.79 13.97 12.50
CA ASP A 386 -7.51 14.17 11.82
C ASP A 386 -6.36 13.78 12.77
N VAL A 387 -5.12 13.84 12.29
CA VAL A 387 -3.91 13.49 13.05
C VAL A 387 -2.94 14.64 13.03
N ARG A 388 -2.48 15.08 14.21
CA ARG A 388 -1.32 15.96 14.36
C ARG A 388 -0.08 15.11 14.65
N ARG A 389 0.89 15.17 13.78
CA ARG A 389 2.21 14.55 13.99
C ARG A 389 3.18 15.56 14.56
N TYR A 390 3.63 15.33 15.76
CA TYR A 390 4.60 16.19 16.45
C TYR A 390 6.02 15.75 16.15
N SER A 391 6.94 16.73 16.12
CA SER A 391 8.36 16.52 15.80
C SER A 391 9.25 17.15 16.87
N PHE A 392 10.31 16.44 17.22
CA PHE A 392 11.41 16.99 18.01
C PHE A 392 12.18 18.05 17.18
N ASP A 393 12.99 18.88 17.86
CA ASP A 393 13.81 19.92 17.21
C ASP A 393 14.84 19.34 16.23
N ASP A 394 15.23 18.07 16.41
CA ASP A 394 16.15 17.37 15.50
C ASP A 394 15.43 16.76 14.28
N GLY A 395 14.12 16.97 14.15
CA GLY A 395 13.29 16.51 13.05
C GLY A 395 12.75 15.07 13.20
N ARG A 396 13.16 14.30 14.22
CA ARG A 396 12.55 13.00 14.51
C ARG A 396 11.10 13.18 14.94
N ILE A 397 10.25 12.20 14.61
CA ILE A 397 8.85 12.22 15.03
C ILE A 397 8.73 11.86 16.51
N ALA A 398 7.93 12.65 17.23
CA ALA A 398 7.80 12.57 18.69
C ALA A 398 6.58 11.78 19.14
N GLY A 399 5.45 11.92 18.44
CA GLY A 399 4.18 11.28 18.74
C GLY A 399 3.07 11.84 17.88
N ASP A 400 1.97 11.09 17.75
CA ASP A 400 0.81 11.46 16.95
C ASP A 400 -0.43 11.61 17.84
N MET A 401 -1.19 12.69 17.61
CA MET A 401 -2.43 12.99 18.29
C MET A 401 -3.60 12.85 17.31
N VAL A 402 -4.52 11.95 17.59
CA VAL A 402 -5.81 11.88 16.92
C VAL A 402 -6.76 12.86 17.62
N PHE A 403 -7.35 13.79 16.86
CA PHE A 403 -8.23 14.84 17.39
C PHE A 403 -9.45 15.04 16.48
N ASP A 404 -10.53 15.66 17.02
CA ASP A 404 -11.71 16.04 16.25
C ASP A 404 -11.52 17.44 15.70
N VAL A 405 -11.66 17.64 14.39
CA VAL A 405 -11.45 18.94 13.73
C VAL A 405 -12.51 19.99 14.09
N ASN A 406 -13.65 19.58 14.64
CA ASN A 406 -14.73 20.46 15.06
C ASN A 406 -14.60 20.93 16.51
N GLU A 407 -13.63 20.41 17.25
CA GLU A 407 -13.39 20.76 18.65
C GLU A 407 -12.07 21.53 18.77
N PRO A 408 -11.99 22.51 19.70
CA PRO A 408 -10.70 23.12 20.01
C PRO A 408 -9.77 22.04 20.56
N ALA A 409 -8.65 21.81 19.89
CA ALA A 409 -7.66 20.86 20.40
C ALA A 409 -6.96 21.45 21.64
N ASP A 410 -6.67 20.56 22.61
CA ASP A 410 -5.94 20.89 23.81
C ASP A 410 -4.61 21.61 23.50
N GLU A 411 -4.42 22.82 24.03
CA GLU A 411 -3.19 23.61 23.88
C GLU A 411 -2.00 22.93 24.59
N GLU A 412 -2.25 22.12 25.61
CA GLU A 412 -1.20 21.33 26.30
C GLU A 412 -0.67 20.19 25.45
N GLY A 413 -1.33 19.82 24.36
CA GLY A 413 -0.89 18.77 23.45
C GLY A 413 -0.75 17.40 24.15
N THR A 414 -1.64 17.09 25.08
CA THR A 414 -1.61 15.81 25.81
C THR A 414 -2.26 14.72 24.97
N ILE A 415 -1.54 13.64 24.68
CA ILE A 415 -2.08 12.42 24.09
C ILE A 415 -2.30 11.34 25.14
N VAL A 416 -3.42 10.64 25.03
CA VAL A 416 -3.85 9.56 25.94
C VAL A 416 -3.96 8.27 25.14
N ASP A 417 -3.33 7.20 25.63
CA ASP A 417 -3.43 5.87 24.99
C ASP A 417 -4.91 5.44 24.90
N PRO A 418 -5.39 5.00 23.73
CA PRO A 418 -6.79 4.59 23.56
C PRO A 418 -7.26 3.47 24.49
N ALA A 419 -6.35 2.62 24.99
CA ALA A 419 -6.65 1.47 25.83
C ALA A 419 -6.36 1.72 27.32
N ASP A 420 -5.44 2.65 27.66
CA ASP A 420 -4.97 2.86 29.02
C ASP A 420 -4.79 4.36 29.33
N ILE A 421 -5.74 4.93 30.10
CA ILE A 421 -5.70 6.34 30.52
C ILE A 421 -4.45 6.74 31.30
N LEU A 422 -3.78 5.79 31.95
CA LEU A 422 -2.57 6.07 32.73
C LEU A 422 -1.35 6.27 31.82
N ARG A 423 -1.43 5.85 30.57
CA ARG A 423 -0.40 6.04 29.56
C ARG A 423 -0.68 7.34 28.80
N GLN A 424 -0.01 8.39 29.20
CA GLN A 424 -0.15 9.72 28.61
C GLN A 424 1.22 10.26 28.22
N LYS A 425 1.25 11.14 27.20
CA LYS A 425 2.44 11.86 26.80
C LYS A 425 2.09 13.31 26.48
N LYS A 426 2.87 14.24 27.03
CA LYS A 426 2.77 15.67 26.71
C LYS A 426 3.65 15.97 25.50
N LEU A 427 3.07 16.65 24.52
CA LEU A 427 3.72 17.06 23.28
C LEU A 427 3.74 18.60 23.13
N ALA A 428 3.39 19.33 24.20
CA ALA A 428 3.46 20.78 24.22
C ALA A 428 4.87 21.28 23.89
N GLY A 429 4.94 22.32 23.06
CA GLY A 429 6.20 22.93 22.66
C GLY A 429 6.88 22.29 21.43
N TYR A 430 6.41 21.13 20.96
CA TYR A 430 6.88 20.57 19.70
C TYR A 430 6.10 21.13 18.51
N SER A 431 6.75 21.30 17.36
CA SER A 431 6.09 21.61 16.10
C SER A 431 5.27 20.42 15.62
N PHE A 432 4.19 20.66 14.90
CA PHE A 432 3.36 19.62 14.32
C PHE A 432 2.89 19.93 12.90
N ASP A 433 2.57 18.88 12.16
CA ASP A 433 1.85 18.90 10.89
C ASP A 433 0.60 18.04 11.00
N THR A 434 -0.49 18.42 10.31
CA THR A 434 -1.65 17.54 10.12
C THR A 434 -1.38 16.55 8.99
N LEU A 435 -1.88 15.31 9.11
CA LEU A 435 -1.56 14.26 8.13
C LEU A 435 -2.56 14.16 6.99
N LEU A 436 -3.86 14.34 7.24
CA LEU A 436 -4.87 14.24 6.20
C LEU A 436 -4.81 15.47 5.27
N ARG A 437 -4.84 15.19 3.96
CA ARG A 437 -4.81 16.19 2.90
C ARG A 437 -5.92 15.93 1.90
N PRO A 438 -6.45 16.95 1.23
CA PRO A 438 -7.46 16.76 0.20
C PRO A 438 -7.01 15.75 -0.85
N LEU A 439 -7.85 14.74 -1.10
CA LEU A 439 -7.71 13.77 -2.19
C LEU A 439 -8.80 13.97 -3.23
N ALA A 440 -10.04 14.20 -2.77
CA ALA A 440 -11.17 14.53 -3.63
C ALA A 440 -12.06 15.57 -2.99
N ARG A 441 -12.72 16.39 -3.83
CA ARG A 441 -13.72 17.39 -3.41
C ARG A 441 -14.91 17.34 -4.36
N GLY A 442 -16.11 17.29 -3.79
CA GLY A 442 -17.34 17.20 -4.58
C GLY A 442 -17.37 15.99 -5.51
N GLY A 443 -16.77 14.86 -5.12
CA GLY A 443 -16.73 13.64 -5.91
C GLY A 443 -15.69 13.61 -7.05
N MET A 444 -14.77 14.58 -7.10
CA MET A 444 -13.70 14.65 -8.10
C MET A 444 -12.34 14.71 -7.41
N SER A 445 -11.36 13.95 -7.94
CA SER A 445 -9.99 13.99 -7.44
C SER A 445 -9.35 15.36 -7.63
N VAL A 446 -8.61 15.80 -6.61
CA VAL A 446 -7.82 17.05 -6.63
C VAL A 446 -6.32 16.78 -6.60
N LEU A 447 -5.89 15.51 -6.70
CA LEU A 447 -4.46 15.15 -6.72
C LEU A 447 -3.79 15.64 -8.00
N SER A 448 -2.67 16.33 -7.84
CA SER A 448 -1.75 16.66 -8.94
C SER A 448 -1.02 15.41 -9.47
N ASP A 449 -0.42 15.50 -10.66
CA ASP A 449 0.41 14.44 -11.22
C ASP A 449 1.62 14.13 -10.32
N GLU A 450 2.20 15.14 -9.68
CA GLU A 450 3.28 14.97 -8.71
C GLU A 450 2.82 14.14 -7.50
N GLU A 451 1.63 14.39 -6.97
CA GLU A 451 1.08 13.64 -5.83
C GLU A 451 0.70 12.20 -6.19
N ARG A 452 0.42 11.92 -7.47
CA ARG A 452 0.18 10.56 -8.00
C ARG A 452 1.47 9.78 -8.26
N SER A 453 2.65 10.46 -8.32
CA SER A 453 3.93 9.85 -8.67
C SER A 453 4.42 8.88 -7.58
N ALA A 454 4.69 7.63 -7.98
CA ALA A 454 5.28 6.63 -7.10
C ALA A 454 6.72 7.01 -6.68
N LEU A 455 7.45 7.73 -7.52
CA LEU A 455 8.83 8.18 -7.23
C LEU A 455 8.83 9.28 -6.16
N VAL A 456 7.93 10.25 -6.23
CA VAL A 456 7.75 11.28 -5.19
C VAL A 456 7.30 10.65 -3.87
N ALA A 457 6.40 9.67 -3.93
CA ALA A 457 5.98 8.91 -2.75
C ALA A 457 7.15 8.11 -2.14
N ARG A 458 8.04 7.52 -2.96
CA ARG A 458 9.26 6.83 -2.50
C ARG A 458 10.20 7.76 -1.74
N GLU A 459 10.40 8.97 -2.22
CA GLU A 459 11.21 9.98 -1.52
C GLU A 459 10.60 10.32 -0.15
N ARG A 460 9.28 10.44 -0.08
CA ARG A 460 8.56 10.66 1.18
C ARG A 460 8.71 9.48 2.13
N THR A 461 8.69 8.25 1.62
CA THR A 461 8.97 7.04 2.40
C THR A 461 10.36 7.09 3.01
N ALA A 462 11.37 7.39 2.21
CA ALA A 462 12.75 7.49 2.70
C ALA A 462 12.90 8.58 3.76
N ALA A 463 12.35 9.77 3.52
CA ALA A 463 12.34 10.88 4.47
C ALA A 463 11.58 10.53 5.76
N GLY A 464 10.41 9.88 5.65
CA GLY A 464 9.61 9.45 6.81
C GLY A 464 10.34 8.43 7.69
N ILE A 465 10.93 7.41 7.07
CA ILE A 465 11.70 6.37 7.76
C ILE A 465 12.94 6.95 8.44
N SER A 466 13.63 7.92 7.84
CA SER A 466 14.80 8.56 8.45
C SER A 466 14.47 9.29 9.75
N ARG A 467 13.22 9.74 9.92
CA ARG A 467 12.71 10.43 11.12
C ARG A 467 12.28 9.49 12.24
N LEU A 468 12.20 8.17 11.99
CA LEU A 468 11.93 7.16 13.01
C LEU A 468 13.15 6.91 13.89
N ASP A 469 12.91 6.65 15.18
CA ASP A 469 13.96 6.13 16.07
C ASP A 469 14.39 4.72 15.62
N GLU A 470 15.66 4.38 15.81
CA GLU A 470 16.22 3.07 15.41
C GLU A 470 15.49 1.90 16.08
N SER A 471 14.98 2.11 17.30
CA SER A 471 14.21 1.09 18.02
C SER A 471 12.89 0.73 17.33
N GLN A 472 12.28 1.67 16.58
CA GLN A 472 11.03 1.48 15.84
C GLN A 472 11.25 0.78 14.49
N LYS A 473 12.48 0.84 13.94
CA LYS A 473 12.87 0.21 12.66
C LYS A 473 13.23 -1.26 12.81
N ARG A 474 13.29 -1.81 14.02
CA ARG A 474 13.66 -3.21 14.26
C ARG A 474 12.67 -4.15 13.56
N PHE A 475 13.19 -5.23 13.00
CA PHE A 475 12.36 -6.28 12.40
C PHE A 475 11.76 -7.21 13.46
N LEU A 476 12.43 -7.32 14.61
CA LEU A 476 12.00 -8.13 15.74
C LEU A 476 11.81 -7.23 16.97
N ASN A 477 10.65 -7.35 17.61
CA ASN A 477 10.30 -6.62 18.82
C ASN A 477 10.60 -5.11 18.75
N PRO A 478 10.06 -4.38 17.77
CA PRO A 478 10.24 -2.94 17.65
C PRO A 478 9.60 -2.22 18.84
N HIS A 479 10.16 -1.08 19.21
CA HIS A 479 9.52 -0.21 20.18
C HIS A 479 8.26 0.44 19.57
N SER A 480 7.17 0.51 20.34
CA SER A 480 5.92 1.11 19.90
C SER A 480 6.07 2.63 19.80
N TYR A 481 5.64 3.18 18.66
CA TYR A 481 5.51 4.63 18.50
C TYR A 481 4.29 5.16 19.27
N PRO A 482 4.40 6.31 19.95
CA PRO A 482 3.29 6.86 20.74
C PRO A 482 2.23 7.50 19.83
N VAL A 483 1.09 6.82 19.67
CA VAL A 483 -0.15 7.35 19.11
C VAL A 483 -1.16 7.45 20.24
N GLY A 484 -1.83 8.59 20.38
CA GLY A 484 -2.86 8.77 21.40
C GLY A 484 -4.00 9.65 20.92
N LEU A 485 -5.08 9.60 21.68
CA LEU A 485 -6.23 10.51 21.48
C LEU A 485 -5.96 11.81 22.19
N GLU A 486 -6.41 12.93 21.63
CA GLU A 486 -6.58 14.18 22.34
C GLU A 486 -7.43 13.93 23.60
N ALA A 487 -7.14 14.58 24.72
CA ALA A 487 -7.74 14.26 26.01
C ALA A 487 -9.29 14.39 26.02
N GLY A 488 -9.84 15.43 25.40
CA GLY A 488 -11.28 15.61 25.27
C GLY A 488 -11.95 14.54 24.41
N LEU A 489 -11.31 14.14 23.30
CA LEU A 489 -11.76 13.03 22.47
C LEU A 489 -11.75 11.69 23.25
N TRP A 490 -10.71 11.46 24.05
CA TRP A 490 -10.63 10.27 24.91
C TRP A 490 -11.80 10.22 25.90
N HIS A 491 -12.06 11.33 26.62
CA HIS A 491 -13.16 11.43 27.59
C HIS A 491 -14.53 11.28 26.94
N ARG A 492 -14.75 11.93 25.80
CA ARG A 492 -15.99 11.80 25.02
C ARG A 492 -16.25 10.34 24.61
N ARG A 493 -15.24 9.68 24.06
CA ARG A 493 -15.32 8.26 23.68
C ARG A 493 -15.68 7.37 24.87
N ALA A 494 -15.03 7.57 26.01
CA ALA A 494 -15.27 6.81 27.23
C ALA A 494 -16.70 7.01 27.76
N SER A 495 -17.16 8.25 27.83
CA SER A 495 -18.54 8.60 28.27
C SER A 495 -19.62 8.02 27.35
N MET A 496 -19.44 8.12 26.02
CA MET A 496 -20.35 7.52 25.06
C MET A 496 -20.40 6.00 25.17
N ALA A 497 -19.25 5.37 25.37
CA ALA A 497 -19.18 3.89 25.54
C ALA A 497 -19.90 3.44 26.82
N ALA A 498 -19.76 4.19 27.91
CA ALA A 498 -20.47 3.92 29.17
C ALA A 498 -21.99 4.04 29.00
N ALA A 499 -22.47 5.17 28.44
CA ALA A 499 -23.88 5.42 28.20
C ALA A 499 -24.54 4.36 27.28
N LEU A 500 -23.86 3.94 26.21
CA LEU A 500 -24.37 2.91 25.31
C LEU A 500 -24.43 1.52 25.97
N ARG A 501 -23.50 1.19 26.88
CA ARG A 501 -23.55 -0.05 27.65
C ARG A 501 -24.70 -0.03 28.67
N GLU A 502 -24.89 1.06 29.38
CA GLU A 502 -26.00 1.22 30.32
C GLU A 502 -27.38 1.11 29.63
N SER A 503 -27.55 1.77 28.48
CA SER A 503 -28.81 1.69 27.70
C SER A 503 -29.05 0.29 27.11
N GLY A 504 -27.99 -0.43 26.71
CA GLY A 504 -28.08 -1.81 26.21
C GLY A 504 -28.38 -2.84 27.32
N HIS A 505 -27.97 -2.58 28.56
CA HIS A 505 -28.27 -3.47 29.71
C HIS A 505 -29.72 -3.30 30.22
N ALA A 506 -30.38 -2.18 29.96
CA ALA A 506 -31.82 -2.01 30.29
C ALA A 506 -32.74 -2.92 29.46
N GLY A 507 -32.21 -3.55 28.39
CA GLY A 507 -32.95 -4.48 27.50
C GLY A 507 -32.54 -5.96 27.56
N GLY A 508 -31.58 -6.40 28.42
CA GLY A 508 -30.98 -7.72 28.29
C GLY A 508 -30.30 -8.29 29.52
N LEU A 509 -31.04 -8.44 30.61
CA LEU A 509 -30.78 -9.47 31.62
C LEU A 509 -32.03 -10.36 31.70
N ARG A 510 -32.07 -11.37 30.86
CA ARG A 510 -32.82 -12.62 31.08
C ARG A 510 -32.04 -13.78 30.49
#